data_01a24083bbbe1b8e30c89a83781ddd57
#
_entry.id   01a24083bbbe1b8e30c89a83781ddd57
#
_cell.length_a   1.000
_cell.length_b   1.000
_cell.length_c   1.000
_cell.angle_alpha   90.00
_cell.angle_beta   90.00
_cell.angle_gamma   90.00
#
_symmetry.space_group_name_H-M   'P 1'
#
loop_
_entity.id
_entity.type
_entity.pdbx_description
1 polymer ?
#
loop_
_entity_poly.entity_id
_entity_poly.type
_entity_poly.pdbx_seq_one_letter_code
_entity_poly.pdbx_strand_id
1 'polypeptide(L)'
;MKSVVVTGANRGIGFELVKQLLDSGFRVYATYRSEMGGLSGINDRNLSIHQMDVRNPEAIEELSNSIDGKIDLLINNAGVADGRWQSISEINMQHALEVIEINSIAPVLVTQKLLNQMSDDSTIVMMSSLMGSISDCMSGRSYAYRASKTALNMFSIAMKNELETQGISILIMHPGWVETDMGGPHAPLSVEESVSGIMQRIEEQTLEMTGRYVQFDGTQIEW
;
A
#
# COMPACT_ATOMS: atom_id res chain seq x y z
N MET A 1 15.89 12.57 10.55
CA MET A 1 14.50 12.67 10.05
C MET A 1 14.22 11.40 9.28
N LYS A 2 13.17 10.68 9.63
CA LYS A 2 12.79 9.44 8.94
C LYS A 2 12.25 9.73 7.55
N SER A 3 12.53 8.84 6.60
CA SER A 3 12.10 8.95 5.20
C SER A 3 11.07 7.88 4.87
N VAL A 4 10.05 8.27 4.10
CA VAL A 4 8.99 7.36 3.65
C VAL A 4 8.71 7.49 2.17
N VAL A 5 8.45 6.37 1.52
CA VAL A 5 7.90 6.29 0.15
C VAL A 5 6.45 5.87 0.23
N VAL A 6 5.54 6.62 -0.43
CA VAL A 6 4.11 6.30 -0.54
C VAL A 6 3.73 6.17 -2.00
N THR A 7 3.31 4.98 -2.43
CA THR A 7 2.84 4.78 -3.80
C THR A 7 1.34 5.08 -3.93
N GLY A 8 0.92 5.67 -5.08
CA GLY A 8 -0.48 6.02 -5.33
C GLY A 8 -0.99 7.10 -4.37
N ALA A 9 -0.20 8.15 -4.16
CA ALA A 9 -0.38 9.16 -3.13
C ALA A 9 -1.27 10.35 -3.52
N ASN A 10 -1.81 10.40 -4.74
CA ASN A 10 -2.46 11.58 -5.29
C ASN A 10 -3.90 11.82 -4.80
N ARG A 11 -4.54 10.84 -4.16
CA ARG A 11 -5.93 10.89 -3.67
C ARG A 11 -6.20 9.85 -2.58
N GLY A 12 -7.37 9.95 -1.95
CA GLY A 12 -7.88 8.99 -0.98
C GLY A 12 -6.89 8.71 0.14
N ILE A 13 -6.75 7.43 0.52
CA ILE A 13 -5.88 6.97 1.61
C ILE A 13 -4.44 7.42 1.39
N GLY A 14 -3.90 7.28 0.17
CA GLY A 14 -2.52 7.65 -0.12
C GLY A 14 -2.24 9.14 0.08
N PHE A 15 -3.17 10.00 -0.28
CA PHE A 15 -3.06 11.44 -0.08
C PHE A 15 -3.11 11.83 1.40
N GLU A 16 -4.03 11.24 2.15
CA GLU A 16 -4.13 11.49 3.59
C GLU A 16 -2.91 10.93 4.35
N LEU A 17 -2.36 9.77 3.93
CA LEU A 17 -1.09 9.27 4.45
C LEU A 17 0.04 10.30 4.29
N VAL A 18 0.15 10.93 3.11
CA VAL A 18 1.16 11.99 2.88
C VAL A 18 0.99 13.14 3.86
N LYS A 19 -0.22 13.63 4.10
CA LYS A 19 -0.51 14.71 5.06
C LYS A 19 -0.08 14.34 6.47
N GLN A 20 -0.57 13.21 7.00
CA GLN A 20 -0.27 12.80 8.38
C GLN A 20 1.22 12.44 8.58
N LEU A 21 1.90 11.92 7.55
CA LEU A 21 3.34 11.66 7.59
C LEU A 21 4.16 12.96 7.63
N LEU A 22 3.78 13.96 6.84
CA LEU A 22 4.41 15.29 6.88
C LEU A 22 4.20 15.95 8.25
N ASP A 23 2.97 15.91 8.78
CA ASP A 23 2.64 16.42 10.11
C ASP A 23 3.44 15.71 11.23
N SER A 24 3.75 14.42 11.02
CA SER A 24 4.62 13.62 11.90
C SER A 24 6.12 13.85 11.69
N GLY A 25 6.50 14.75 10.78
CA GLY A 25 7.89 15.14 10.55
C GLY A 25 8.70 14.20 9.68
N PHE A 26 8.07 13.36 8.88
CA PHE A 26 8.75 12.54 7.88
C PHE A 26 9.18 13.36 6.66
N ARG A 27 10.25 12.90 5.99
CA ARG A 27 10.53 13.26 4.60
C ARG A 27 9.73 12.28 3.72
N VAL A 28 8.84 12.81 2.89
CA VAL A 28 7.89 12.00 2.11
C VAL A 28 8.23 12.04 0.63
N TYR A 29 8.40 10.88 0.03
CA TYR A 29 8.48 10.65 -1.41
C TYR A 29 7.14 10.10 -1.87
N ALA A 30 6.30 10.97 -2.42
CA ALA A 30 4.95 10.64 -2.85
C ALA A 30 4.90 10.35 -4.34
N THR A 31 4.28 9.24 -4.76
CA THR A 31 4.17 8.94 -6.18
C THR A 31 2.73 8.96 -6.68
N TYR A 32 2.57 9.31 -7.95
CA TYR A 32 1.30 9.29 -8.67
C TYR A 32 1.52 8.79 -10.11
N ARG A 33 0.48 8.22 -10.74
CA ARG A 33 0.60 7.65 -12.08
C ARG A 33 0.41 8.69 -13.19
N SER A 34 -0.74 9.35 -13.25
CA SER A 34 -1.12 10.23 -14.35
C SER A 34 -1.41 11.67 -13.92
N GLU A 35 -2.13 11.85 -12.84
CA GLU A 35 -2.52 13.16 -12.34
C GLU A 35 -2.03 13.36 -10.91
N MET A 36 -1.48 14.52 -10.63
CA MET A 36 -0.93 14.88 -9.32
C MET A 36 -2.01 15.00 -8.23
N GLY A 37 -3.24 15.29 -8.62
CA GLY A 37 -4.38 15.38 -7.71
C GLY A 37 -4.12 16.35 -6.56
N GLY A 38 -4.50 15.93 -5.35
CA GLY A 38 -4.34 16.74 -4.13
C GLY A 38 -2.90 17.11 -3.79
N LEU A 39 -1.90 16.35 -4.28
CA LEU A 39 -0.48 16.64 -4.01
C LEU A 39 -0.05 18.02 -4.53
N SER A 40 -0.67 18.51 -5.60
CA SER A 40 -0.37 19.82 -6.19
C SER A 40 -0.63 21.00 -5.24
N GLY A 41 -1.48 20.80 -4.23
CA GLY A 41 -1.83 21.80 -3.22
C GLY A 41 -0.94 21.80 -1.97
N ILE A 42 -0.05 20.82 -1.81
CA ILE A 42 0.84 20.74 -0.65
C ILE A 42 2.13 21.52 -0.93
N ASN A 43 2.41 22.48 -0.08
CA ASN A 43 3.68 23.23 -0.11
C ASN A 43 4.49 22.92 1.16
N ASP A 44 5.24 21.83 1.13
CA ASP A 44 6.11 21.40 2.23
C ASP A 44 7.49 21.03 1.69
N ARG A 45 8.55 21.54 2.33
CA ARG A 45 9.95 21.28 1.93
C ARG A 45 10.37 19.81 2.11
N ASN A 46 9.64 19.06 2.91
CA ASN A 46 9.89 17.64 3.17
C ASN A 46 9.13 16.72 2.20
N LEU A 47 8.36 17.28 1.26
CA LEU A 47 7.62 16.53 0.24
C LEU A 47 8.37 16.56 -1.10
N SER A 48 8.64 15.39 -1.64
CA SER A 48 9.08 15.18 -3.03
C SER A 48 8.02 14.41 -3.78
N ILE A 49 7.61 14.92 -4.95
CA ILE A 49 6.50 14.35 -5.75
C ILE A 49 7.06 13.78 -7.04
N HIS A 50 6.73 12.52 -7.35
CA HIS A 50 7.26 11.78 -8.50
C HIS A 50 6.14 11.15 -9.32
N GLN A 51 6.21 11.32 -10.64
CA GLN A 51 5.33 10.58 -11.54
C GLN A 51 5.90 9.18 -11.77
N MET A 52 5.12 8.15 -11.42
CA MET A 52 5.56 6.76 -11.46
C MET A 52 4.38 5.81 -11.67
N ASP A 53 4.36 5.05 -12.75
CA ASP A 53 3.56 3.82 -12.82
C ASP A 53 4.31 2.73 -12.06
N VAL A 54 3.68 2.11 -11.07
CA VAL A 54 4.28 1.07 -10.23
C VAL A 54 4.67 -0.20 -10.99
N ARG A 55 4.25 -0.33 -12.24
CA ARG A 55 4.61 -1.43 -13.16
C ARG A 55 5.86 -1.13 -13.99
N ASN A 56 6.33 0.11 -13.99
CA ASN A 56 7.46 0.54 -14.81
C ASN A 56 8.77 0.50 -14.00
N PRO A 57 9.68 -0.47 -14.26
CA PRO A 57 10.94 -0.63 -13.54
C PRO A 57 11.86 0.59 -13.65
N GLU A 58 11.86 1.27 -14.79
CA GLU A 58 12.69 2.45 -15.05
C GLU A 58 12.22 3.62 -14.20
N ALA A 59 10.90 3.87 -14.13
CA ALA A 59 10.33 4.92 -13.28
C ALA A 59 10.58 4.67 -11.78
N ILE A 60 10.57 3.41 -11.34
CA ILE A 60 10.92 3.05 -9.96
C ILE A 60 12.41 3.31 -9.70
N GLU A 61 13.27 3.04 -10.66
CA GLU A 61 14.71 3.28 -10.56
C GLU A 61 15.03 4.80 -10.55
N GLU A 62 14.30 5.61 -11.33
CA GLU A 62 14.38 7.06 -11.27
C GLU A 62 13.98 7.60 -9.87
N LEU A 63 12.89 7.08 -9.29
CA LEU A 63 12.51 7.36 -7.91
C LEU A 63 13.66 6.97 -6.96
N SER A 64 14.16 5.74 -7.07
CA SER A 64 15.26 5.23 -6.24
C SER A 64 16.46 6.18 -6.25
N ASN A 65 16.88 6.63 -7.44
CA ASN A 65 18.01 7.54 -7.61
C ASN A 65 17.74 8.95 -7.05
N SER A 66 16.50 9.34 -6.86
CA SER A 66 16.10 10.65 -6.29
C SER A 66 16.07 10.67 -4.76
N ILE A 67 16.08 9.50 -4.12
CA ILE A 67 15.99 9.38 -2.66
C ILE A 67 17.35 9.70 -2.04
N ASP A 68 17.34 10.69 -1.16
CA ASP A 68 18.52 11.08 -0.39
C ASP A 68 18.55 10.29 0.94
N GLY A 69 19.50 9.38 1.05
CA GLY A 69 19.70 8.54 2.23
C GLY A 69 18.95 7.22 2.21
N LYS A 70 18.48 6.78 3.37
CA LYS A 70 17.79 5.50 3.55
C LYS A 70 16.28 5.70 3.70
N ILE A 71 15.53 4.65 3.38
CA ILE A 71 14.07 4.57 3.54
C ILE A 71 13.78 3.85 4.85
N ASP A 72 13.06 4.50 5.75
CA ASP A 72 12.61 3.92 7.02
C ASP A 72 11.22 3.27 6.90
N LEU A 73 10.44 3.72 5.92
CA LEU A 73 9.08 3.24 5.70
C LEU A 73 8.74 3.21 4.21
N LEU A 74 8.32 2.06 3.71
CA LEU A 74 7.74 1.91 2.37
C LEU A 74 6.26 1.57 2.49
N ILE A 75 5.38 2.39 1.92
CA ILE A 75 3.94 2.13 1.88
C ILE A 75 3.52 1.81 0.46
N ASN A 76 3.34 0.53 0.15
CA ASN A 76 2.78 0.04 -1.09
C ASN A 76 1.25 0.21 -1.06
N ASN A 77 0.79 1.45 -1.34
CA ASN A 77 -0.63 1.81 -1.30
C ASN A 77 -1.30 1.80 -2.69
N ALA A 78 -0.56 1.98 -3.77
CA ALA A 78 -1.12 1.96 -5.12
C ALA A 78 -1.94 0.69 -5.38
N GLY A 79 -3.15 0.86 -5.91
CA GLY A 79 -4.04 -0.26 -6.22
C GLY A 79 -5.25 0.16 -7.02
N VAL A 80 -5.90 -0.81 -7.63
CA VAL A 80 -7.12 -0.65 -8.44
C VAL A 80 -8.17 -1.69 -8.05
N ALA A 81 -9.45 -1.35 -8.28
CA ALA A 81 -10.56 -2.29 -8.16
C ALA A 81 -10.87 -2.92 -9.52
N ASP A 82 -11.50 -4.11 -9.50
CA ASP A 82 -11.83 -4.90 -10.70
C ASP A 82 -13.22 -4.57 -11.31
N GLY A 83 -13.76 -3.41 -11.01
CA GLY A 83 -15.16 -3.14 -11.36
C GLY A 83 -16.09 -3.97 -10.46
N ARG A 84 -16.76 -3.33 -9.53
CA ARG A 84 -17.52 -3.95 -8.44
C ARG A 84 -18.55 -4.96 -8.94
N TRP A 85 -18.61 -6.09 -8.27
CA TRP A 85 -19.69 -7.07 -8.34
C TRP A 85 -19.79 -7.89 -9.64
N GLN A 86 -18.71 -8.04 -10.39
CA GLN A 86 -18.69 -8.98 -11.52
C GLN A 86 -19.02 -10.41 -11.04
N SER A 87 -19.99 -11.04 -11.69
CA SER A 87 -20.25 -12.47 -11.53
C SER A 87 -19.24 -13.29 -12.32
N ILE A 88 -19.22 -14.60 -12.10
CA ILE A 88 -18.33 -15.51 -12.84
C ILE A 88 -18.51 -15.43 -14.37
N SER A 89 -19.71 -15.11 -14.84
CA SER A 89 -20.02 -14.96 -16.26
C SER A 89 -19.59 -13.62 -16.88
N GLU A 90 -19.19 -12.65 -16.04
CA GLU A 90 -18.88 -11.28 -16.46
C GLU A 90 -17.40 -10.93 -16.33
N ILE A 91 -16.57 -11.85 -15.83
CA ILE A 91 -15.13 -11.58 -15.62
C ILE A 91 -14.45 -11.30 -16.97
N ASN A 92 -13.83 -10.14 -17.06
CA ASN A 92 -12.88 -9.82 -18.12
C ASN A 92 -11.48 -10.29 -17.71
N MET A 93 -10.97 -11.33 -18.36
CA MET A 93 -9.67 -11.93 -18.01
C MET A 93 -8.49 -10.98 -18.22
N GLN A 94 -8.51 -10.14 -19.25
CA GLN A 94 -7.45 -9.16 -19.48
C GLN A 94 -7.41 -8.12 -18.36
N HIS A 95 -8.57 -7.64 -17.95
CA HIS A 95 -8.67 -6.72 -16.81
C HIS A 95 -8.29 -7.40 -15.49
N ALA A 96 -8.65 -8.67 -15.31
CA ALA A 96 -8.26 -9.44 -14.13
C ALA A 96 -6.73 -9.56 -13.99
N LEU A 97 -6.03 -9.80 -15.10
CA LEU A 97 -4.56 -9.83 -15.13
C LEU A 97 -3.96 -8.47 -14.76
N GLU A 98 -4.52 -7.37 -15.26
CA GLU A 98 -4.08 -6.01 -14.91
C GLU A 98 -4.26 -5.73 -13.41
N VAL A 99 -5.39 -6.13 -12.83
CA VAL A 99 -5.65 -5.97 -11.39
C VAL A 99 -4.63 -6.75 -10.55
N ILE A 100 -4.32 -7.99 -10.94
CA ILE A 100 -3.30 -8.81 -10.25
C ILE A 100 -1.91 -8.19 -10.40
N GLU A 101 -1.57 -7.73 -11.59
CA GLU A 101 -0.28 -7.07 -11.85
C GLU A 101 -0.09 -5.85 -10.94
N ILE A 102 -1.07 -4.94 -10.90
CA ILE A 102 -0.98 -3.69 -10.13
C ILE A 102 -1.03 -3.96 -8.63
N ASN A 103 -1.96 -4.81 -8.17
CA ASN A 103 -2.22 -4.96 -6.74
C ASN A 103 -1.29 -5.94 -6.03
N SER A 104 -0.61 -6.83 -6.77
CA SER A 104 0.19 -7.92 -6.18
C SER A 104 1.63 -7.92 -6.66
N ILE A 105 1.85 -7.89 -7.98
CA ILE A 105 3.21 -8.00 -8.56
C ILE A 105 3.95 -6.67 -8.42
N ALA A 106 3.31 -5.56 -8.72
CA ALA A 106 3.93 -4.24 -8.65
C ALA A 106 4.45 -3.87 -7.24
N PRO A 107 3.75 -4.12 -6.12
CA PRO A 107 4.30 -3.95 -4.78
C PRO A 107 5.60 -4.74 -4.53
N VAL A 108 5.72 -5.95 -5.08
CA VAL A 108 6.95 -6.75 -5.00
C VAL A 108 8.06 -6.10 -5.81
N LEU A 109 7.77 -5.66 -7.04
CA LEU A 109 8.72 -4.97 -7.91
C LEU A 109 9.23 -3.67 -7.27
N VAL A 110 8.33 -2.84 -6.72
CA VAL A 110 8.71 -1.62 -6.01
C VAL A 110 9.61 -1.94 -4.82
N THR A 111 9.23 -2.93 -4.01
CA THR A 111 10.03 -3.38 -2.86
C THR A 111 11.41 -3.85 -3.33
N GLN A 112 11.48 -4.70 -4.35
CA GLN A 112 12.74 -5.23 -4.90
C GLN A 112 13.69 -4.11 -5.34
N LYS A 113 13.17 -3.11 -6.06
CA LYS A 113 13.97 -1.99 -6.59
C LYS A 113 14.46 -1.03 -5.50
N LEU A 114 13.69 -0.89 -4.41
CA LEU A 114 14.03 0.01 -3.30
C LEU A 114 14.79 -0.70 -2.16
N LEU A 115 14.91 -2.03 -2.21
CA LEU A 115 15.43 -2.84 -1.10
C LEU A 115 16.81 -2.37 -0.61
N ASN A 116 17.73 -2.07 -1.52
CA ASN A 116 19.08 -1.61 -1.18
C ASN A 116 19.13 -0.25 -0.47
N GLN A 117 18.03 0.51 -0.52
CA GLN A 117 17.87 1.80 0.17
C GLN A 117 17.10 1.68 1.48
N MET A 118 16.51 0.53 1.77
CA MET A 118 15.87 0.32 3.07
C MET A 118 16.90 0.42 4.19
N SER A 119 16.51 1.02 5.31
CA SER A 119 17.35 1.04 6.52
C SER A 119 17.14 -0.26 7.33
N ASP A 120 18.10 -0.59 8.16
CA ASP A 120 17.88 -1.57 9.22
C ASP A 120 16.74 -1.03 10.11
N ASP A 121 15.91 -1.90 10.66
CA ASP A 121 14.70 -1.57 11.43
C ASP A 121 13.58 -0.83 10.63
N SER A 122 13.62 -0.90 9.29
CA SER A 122 12.58 -0.32 8.44
C SER A 122 11.33 -1.18 8.38
N THR A 123 10.23 -0.55 7.96
CA THR A 123 8.94 -1.22 7.79
C THR A 123 8.43 -1.11 6.36
N ILE A 124 7.91 -2.21 5.82
CA ILE A 124 7.19 -2.25 4.55
C ILE A 124 5.71 -2.52 4.85
N VAL A 125 4.86 -1.57 4.47
CA VAL A 125 3.40 -1.71 4.58
C VAL A 125 2.84 -2.15 3.22
N MET A 126 2.13 -3.27 3.23
CA MET A 126 1.41 -3.80 2.09
C MET A 126 -0.09 -3.52 2.26
N MET A 127 -0.62 -2.54 1.49
CA MET A 127 -2.04 -2.20 1.56
C MET A 127 -2.89 -3.29 0.94
N SER A 128 -3.34 -4.20 1.79
CA SER A 128 -4.21 -5.32 1.45
C SER A 128 -5.70 -4.97 1.63
N SER A 129 -6.53 -5.93 1.87
CA SER A 129 -7.97 -5.79 2.09
C SER A 129 -8.50 -7.00 2.83
N LEU A 130 -9.54 -6.84 3.64
CA LEU A 130 -10.30 -7.99 4.18
C LEU A 130 -10.72 -8.96 3.08
N MET A 131 -10.97 -8.46 1.87
CA MET A 131 -11.26 -9.27 0.70
C MET A 131 -10.11 -10.17 0.23
N GLY A 132 -8.90 -10.01 0.77
CA GLY A 132 -7.76 -10.91 0.57
C GLY A 132 -7.74 -12.11 1.51
N SER A 133 -8.62 -12.15 2.51
CA SER A 133 -8.81 -13.31 3.38
C SER A 133 -9.65 -14.38 2.68
N ILE A 134 -9.14 -15.62 2.67
CA ILE A 134 -9.88 -16.77 2.15
C ILE A 134 -10.94 -17.20 3.17
N SER A 135 -10.60 -17.15 4.47
CA SER A 135 -11.53 -17.51 5.56
C SER A 135 -12.75 -16.59 5.61
N ASP A 136 -12.58 -15.30 5.26
CA ASP A 136 -13.68 -14.31 5.24
C ASP A 136 -14.47 -14.31 3.91
N CYS A 137 -14.11 -15.16 2.96
CA CYS A 137 -14.75 -15.19 1.65
C CYS A 137 -16.11 -15.91 1.66
N MET A 138 -17.12 -15.27 2.24
CA MET A 138 -18.48 -15.82 2.38
C MET A 138 -19.39 -15.55 1.17
N SER A 139 -18.91 -14.86 0.13
CA SER A 139 -19.69 -14.50 -1.05
C SER A 139 -18.85 -14.57 -2.32
N GLY A 140 -19.49 -14.78 -3.48
CA GLY A 140 -18.85 -14.64 -4.80
C GLY A 140 -18.60 -13.19 -5.17
N ARG A 141 -18.19 -12.94 -6.44
CA ARG A 141 -17.91 -11.64 -7.05
C ARG A 141 -16.54 -11.05 -6.68
N SER A 142 -16.17 -9.98 -7.36
CA SER A 142 -14.87 -9.30 -7.20
C SER A 142 -13.67 -10.27 -7.28
N TYR A 143 -13.73 -11.20 -8.22
CA TYR A 143 -12.78 -12.31 -8.31
C TYR A 143 -11.34 -11.85 -8.45
N ALA A 144 -11.08 -10.93 -9.37
CA ALA A 144 -9.73 -10.43 -9.63
C ALA A 144 -9.19 -9.64 -8.43
N TYR A 145 -10.02 -8.80 -7.82
CA TYR A 145 -9.60 -8.02 -6.65
C TYR A 145 -9.29 -8.94 -5.45
N ARG A 146 -10.19 -9.89 -5.13
CA ARG A 146 -9.95 -10.87 -4.06
C ARG A 146 -8.66 -11.65 -4.32
N ALA A 147 -8.53 -12.25 -5.50
CA ALA A 147 -7.34 -13.01 -5.89
C ALA A 147 -6.06 -12.16 -5.79
N SER A 148 -6.12 -10.90 -6.24
CA SER A 148 -4.95 -10.00 -6.16
C SER A 148 -4.54 -9.71 -4.72
N LYS A 149 -5.49 -9.48 -3.81
CA LYS A 149 -5.15 -9.19 -2.40
C LYS A 149 -4.70 -10.44 -1.64
N THR A 150 -5.25 -11.63 -1.98
CA THR A 150 -4.73 -12.89 -1.46
C THR A 150 -3.31 -13.18 -1.98
N ALA A 151 -3.04 -12.91 -3.26
CA ALA A 151 -1.69 -13.03 -3.82
C ALA A 151 -0.70 -12.05 -3.16
N LEU A 152 -1.12 -10.80 -2.93
CA LEU A 152 -0.32 -9.83 -2.19
C LEU A 152 0.02 -10.33 -0.78
N ASN A 153 -0.96 -10.90 -0.06
CA ASN A 153 -0.75 -11.49 1.25
C ASN A 153 0.31 -12.59 1.21
N MET A 154 0.24 -13.49 0.23
CA MET A 154 1.22 -14.57 0.06
C MET A 154 2.62 -14.01 -0.26
N PHE A 155 2.74 -13.06 -1.19
CA PHE A 155 4.01 -12.40 -1.48
C PHE A 155 4.58 -11.70 -0.23
N SER A 156 3.74 -11.08 0.57
CA SER A 156 4.15 -10.40 1.80
C SER A 156 4.74 -11.37 2.81
N ILE A 157 4.14 -12.56 2.99
CA ILE A 157 4.67 -13.58 3.90
C ILE A 157 5.97 -14.19 3.36
N ALA A 158 6.07 -14.42 2.06
CA ALA A 158 7.33 -14.89 1.45
C ALA A 158 8.46 -13.88 1.68
N MET A 159 8.21 -12.59 1.39
CA MET A 159 9.17 -11.51 1.63
C MET A 159 9.53 -11.36 3.11
N LYS A 160 8.55 -11.49 4.03
CA LYS A 160 8.79 -11.47 5.47
C LYS A 160 9.86 -12.49 5.87
N ASN A 161 9.75 -13.74 5.38
CA ASN A 161 10.70 -14.81 5.72
C ASN A 161 12.13 -14.55 5.22
N GLU A 162 12.29 -13.74 4.15
CA GLU A 162 13.60 -13.35 3.63
C GLU A 162 14.16 -12.11 4.33
N LEU A 163 13.30 -11.13 4.61
CA LEU A 163 13.71 -9.79 5.02
C LEU A 163 13.83 -9.60 6.54
N GLU A 164 13.19 -10.46 7.34
CA GLU A 164 13.31 -10.38 8.81
C GLU A 164 14.75 -10.54 9.30
N THR A 165 15.57 -11.33 8.61
CA THR A 165 17.00 -11.48 8.93
C THR A 165 17.84 -10.23 8.61
N GLN A 166 17.27 -9.29 7.85
CA GLN A 166 17.85 -7.99 7.51
C GLN A 166 17.30 -6.86 8.39
N GLY A 167 16.52 -7.18 9.41
CA GLY A 167 15.89 -6.19 10.29
C GLY A 167 14.67 -5.49 9.68
N ILE A 168 14.17 -5.94 8.51
CA ILE A 168 13.05 -5.29 7.82
C ILE A 168 11.74 -5.99 8.18
N SER A 169 10.80 -5.24 8.75
CA SER A 169 9.47 -5.76 9.09
C SER A 169 8.45 -5.55 7.97
N ILE A 170 7.46 -6.46 7.87
CA ILE A 170 6.34 -6.35 6.94
C ILE A 170 5.04 -6.27 7.72
N LEU A 171 4.23 -5.27 7.40
CA LEU A 171 2.88 -5.06 7.92
C LEU A 171 1.86 -5.21 6.78
N ILE A 172 0.95 -6.18 6.89
CA ILE A 172 -0.13 -6.41 5.92
C ILE A 172 -1.38 -5.74 6.47
N MET A 173 -1.86 -4.69 5.77
CA MET A 173 -2.82 -3.75 6.28
C MET A 173 -4.13 -3.75 5.50
N HIS A 174 -5.26 -3.94 6.19
CA HIS A 174 -6.58 -3.61 5.67
C HIS A 174 -6.99 -2.23 6.19
N PRO A 175 -7.21 -1.24 5.29
CA PRO A 175 -7.55 0.12 5.68
C PRO A 175 -8.99 0.30 6.20
N GLY A 176 -9.81 -0.75 6.18
CA GLY A 176 -11.26 -0.68 6.38
C GLY A 176 -12.02 -0.42 5.07
N TRP A 177 -13.34 -0.28 5.17
CA TRP A 177 -14.17 0.19 4.05
C TRP A 177 -14.30 1.71 4.14
N VAL A 178 -13.48 2.40 3.35
CA VAL A 178 -13.18 3.84 3.46
C VAL A 178 -13.88 4.62 2.36
N GLU A 179 -14.45 5.79 2.69
CA GLU A 179 -15.10 6.71 1.75
C GLU A 179 -14.07 7.35 0.80
N THR A 180 -13.88 6.71 -0.33
CA THR A 180 -12.97 7.08 -1.42
C THR A 180 -13.65 6.80 -2.75
N ASP A 181 -13.05 7.19 -3.87
CA ASP A 181 -13.55 6.81 -5.21
C ASP A 181 -13.70 5.29 -5.35
N MET A 182 -12.80 4.52 -4.72
CA MET A 182 -12.85 3.06 -4.69
C MET A 182 -13.87 2.54 -3.68
N GLY A 183 -13.93 3.09 -2.48
CA GLY A 183 -14.84 2.68 -1.41
C GLY A 183 -16.29 3.08 -1.68
N GLY A 184 -16.53 4.22 -2.33
CA GLY A 184 -17.83 4.80 -2.64
C GLY A 184 -18.44 5.58 -1.47
N PRO A 185 -19.53 6.31 -1.74
CA PRO A 185 -20.11 7.27 -0.80
C PRO A 185 -20.89 6.62 0.37
N HIS A 186 -21.01 5.31 0.38
CA HIS A 186 -21.69 4.56 1.45
C HIS A 186 -20.72 3.86 2.40
N ALA A 187 -19.41 4.09 2.21
CA ALA A 187 -18.42 3.55 3.12
C ALA A 187 -18.55 4.22 4.50
N PRO A 188 -18.52 3.43 5.58
CA PRO A 188 -18.79 3.94 6.93
C PRO A 188 -17.60 4.68 7.56
N LEU A 189 -16.41 4.54 6.97
CA LEU A 189 -15.17 5.04 7.56
C LEU A 189 -14.64 6.23 6.76
N SER A 190 -14.33 7.33 7.44
CA SER A 190 -13.64 8.45 6.82
C SER A 190 -12.19 8.11 6.45
N VAL A 191 -11.62 8.86 5.51
CA VAL A 191 -10.22 8.67 5.11
C VAL A 191 -9.28 9.01 6.28
N GLU A 192 -9.60 10.06 7.02
CA GLU A 192 -8.84 10.55 8.16
C GLU A 192 -8.78 9.51 9.29
N GLU A 193 -9.92 8.91 9.66
CA GLU A 193 -9.98 7.87 10.70
C GLU A 193 -9.20 6.61 10.30
N SER A 194 -9.38 6.16 9.05
CA SER A 194 -8.65 5.02 8.51
C SER A 194 -7.13 5.24 8.59
N VAL A 195 -6.66 6.39 8.11
CA VAL A 195 -5.23 6.70 8.07
C VAL A 195 -4.66 6.90 9.46
N SER A 196 -5.39 7.54 10.38
CA SER A 196 -4.95 7.66 11.79
C SER A 196 -4.75 6.29 12.44
N GLY A 197 -5.65 5.33 12.17
CA GLY A 197 -5.49 3.95 12.62
C GLY A 197 -4.31 3.25 11.97
N ILE A 198 -4.09 3.43 10.66
CA ILE A 198 -2.93 2.89 9.94
C ILE A 198 -1.61 3.44 10.52
N MET A 199 -1.53 4.76 10.76
CA MET A 199 -0.36 5.39 11.36
C MET A 199 -0.04 4.82 12.73
N GLN A 200 -1.05 4.60 13.56
CA GLN A 200 -0.88 3.95 14.85
C GLN A 200 -0.32 2.52 14.71
N ARG A 201 -0.82 1.73 13.75
CA ARG A 201 -0.31 0.36 13.50
C ARG A 201 1.13 0.37 12.98
N ILE A 202 1.51 1.37 12.19
CA ILE A 202 2.89 1.57 11.73
C ILE A 202 3.80 1.90 12.91
N GLU A 203 3.37 2.79 13.81
CA GLU A 203 4.14 3.17 15.01
C GLU A 203 4.36 1.99 15.97
N GLU A 204 3.36 1.13 16.12
CA GLU A 204 3.42 -0.07 16.97
C GLU A 204 4.23 -1.22 16.34
N GLN A 205 4.54 -1.14 15.02
CA GLN A 205 5.17 -2.24 14.30
C GLN A 205 6.60 -2.48 14.79
N THR A 206 6.89 -3.73 15.12
CA THR A 206 8.24 -4.21 15.47
C THR A 206 8.61 -5.41 14.58
N LEU A 207 9.88 -5.78 14.59
CA LEU A 207 10.34 -6.95 13.85
C LEU A 207 9.66 -8.26 14.37
N GLU A 208 9.39 -8.36 15.66
CA GLU A 208 8.68 -9.51 16.25
C GLU A 208 7.24 -9.65 15.75
N MET A 209 6.63 -8.53 15.33
CA MET A 209 5.27 -8.46 14.78
C MET A 209 5.24 -8.58 13.26
N THR A 210 6.39 -8.85 12.62
CA THR A 210 6.48 -8.92 11.16
C THR A 210 5.57 -9.99 10.58
N GLY A 211 4.87 -9.66 9.50
CA GLY A 211 3.95 -10.57 8.80
C GLY A 211 2.53 -10.58 9.38
N ARG A 212 2.20 -9.75 10.38
CA ARG A 212 0.82 -9.65 10.87
C ARG A 212 -0.09 -9.08 9.79
N TYR A 213 -1.29 -9.66 9.69
CA TYR A 213 -2.37 -9.19 8.82
C TYR A 213 -3.47 -8.59 9.69
N VAL A 214 -3.59 -7.27 9.66
CA VAL A 214 -4.45 -6.53 10.59
C VAL A 214 -5.27 -5.45 9.88
N GLN A 215 -6.39 -5.10 10.49
CA GLN A 215 -7.21 -3.96 10.14
C GLN A 215 -6.62 -2.67 10.75
N PHE A 216 -7.02 -1.51 10.24
CA PHE A 216 -6.59 -0.19 10.71
C PHE A 216 -6.77 0.02 12.23
N ASP A 217 -7.77 -0.62 12.84
CA ASP A 217 -8.06 -0.55 14.29
C ASP A 217 -7.24 -1.57 15.13
N GLY A 218 -6.41 -2.38 14.48
CA GLY A 218 -5.59 -3.41 15.12
C GLY A 218 -6.23 -4.79 15.18
N THR A 219 -7.47 -4.95 14.74
CA THR A 219 -8.12 -6.27 14.67
C THR A 219 -7.34 -7.20 13.75
N GLN A 220 -6.96 -8.38 14.27
CA GLN A 220 -6.31 -9.44 13.51
C GLN A 220 -7.27 -9.99 12.45
N ILE A 221 -6.76 -10.22 11.25
CA ILE A 221 -7.54 -10.82 10.16
C ILE A 221 -7.01 -12.24 9.92
N GLU A 222 -7.92 -13.18 9.80
CA GLU A 222 -7.60 -14.57 9.40
C GLU A 222 -7.25 -14.64 7.91
N TRP A 223 -6.41 -15.63 7.54
CA TRP A 223 -5.96 -15.82 6.16
C TRP A 223 -7.03 -16.30 5.18
#